data_e992d0313a045b43412c04b620808e49
#
_entry.id   e992d0313a045b43412c04b620808e49
#
_cell.length_a   1.000
_cell.length_b   1.000
_cell.length_c   1.000
_cell.angle_alpha   90.00
_cell.angle_beta   90.00
_cell.angle_gamma   90.00
#
_symmetry.space_group_name_H-M   'P 1'
#
loop_
_entity.id
_entity.type
_entity.pdbx_description
1 polymer ?
#
loop_
_entity_poly.entity_id
_entity_poly.type
_entity_poly.pdbx_seq_one_letter_code
_entity_poly.pdbx_strand_id
1 'polypeptide(L)'
;MRAALGLCTTTVVLAAALPVSLSSHAVGAVGASGKVLTDFEIGTMAPAEQAALLDPLRAIAGALSDVGKGGRARVFTSVVIDANHDVVNLYLTDMRRAAGFVQAAKSAEPSIDTKLIRVHKAAYTLAALDVAREAYLAKPHPYAVYAVSPAADGSALQIEVDNTTTALKPMGAAKAHIVAATSAASTVARSFVKGSARHVKSAAWNNVKWHDSSPFIGGDVITNGSEHCTAGLPAVRKSDGRPVMVTAAHCFGVGQRIYTAAGRTWSWSNRLIGNYVGTVTTRNLGRDAELLVGANNNADESDINGWIPLTSVKYSYRGDWVCHSGARSASLGHSTPCGIKVTNQDLWFRIAGYYARGVEGVDVVHGWGSVNGDSGGTVWAATGNTNARQARGIVSNGGLDGTPDQKRVDWTEATDIFNAYGLKLNPME
;
A
#
# COMPACT_ATOMS: atom_id res chain seq x y z
N MET A 1 -62.36 -5.83 43.65
CA MET A 1 -62.76 -5.51 42.27
C MET A 1 -61.64 -5.93 41.35
N ARG A 2 -61.95 -6.50 40.21
CA ARG A 2 -61.26 -7.42 39.33
C ARG A 2 -59.86 -7.00 38.92
N ALA A 3 -58.89 -7.91 39.08
CA ALA A 3 -57.58 -7.91 38.48
C ALA A 3 -57.68 -8.36 37.01
N ALA A 4 -56.96 -7.67 36.10
CA ALA A 4 -56.76 -8.10 34.71
C ALA A 4 -55.31 -8.51 34.54
N LEU A 5 -55.06 -9.81 34.34
CA LEU A 5 -53.78 -10.39 33.90
C LEU A 5 -53.63 -10.11 32.38
N GLY A 6 -52.56 -9.42 32.01
CA GLY A 6 -52.12 -9.29 30.63
C GLY A 6 -51.10 -10.40 30.35
N LEU A 7 -51.41 -11.33 29.44
CA LEU A 7 -50.48 -12.30 28.88
C LEU A 7 -49.52 -11.60 27.92
N CYS A 8 -48.23 -11.66 28.21
CA CYS A 8 -47.14 -11.27 27.31
C CYS A 8 -46.73 -12.49 26.49
N THR A 9 -47.11 -12.54 25.22
CA THR A 9 -46.67 -13.57 24.27
C THR A 9 -45.31 -13.19 23.70
N THR A 10 -44.28 -13.89 24.16
CA THR A 10 -42.94 -13.80 23.59
C THR A 10 -42.89 -14.61 22.28
N THR A 11 -42.80 -13.90 21.16
CA THR A 11 -42.56 -14.52 19.84
C THR A 11 -41.06 -14.82 19.72
N VAL A 12 -40.70 -16.07 19.75
CA VAL A 12 -39.36 -16.57 19.44
C VAL A 12 -39.24 -16.61 17.93
N VAL A 13 -38.44 -15.70 17.35
CA VAL A 13 -38.06 -15.76 15.94
C VAL A 13 -36.89 -16.74 15.84
N LEU A 14 -37.14 -17.92 15.35
CA LEU A 14 -36.11 -18.88 14.91
C LEU A 14 -35.49 -18.37 13.62
N ALA A 15 -34.28 -17.81 13.69
CA ALA A 15 -33.47 -17.52 12.50
C ALA A 15 -32.93 -18.87 11.97
N ALA A 16 -33.49 -19.32 10.86
CA ALA A 16 -32.96 -20.44 10.11
C ALA A 16 -31.59 -20.08 9.52
N ALA A 17 -30.53 -20.65 10.06
CA ALA A 17 -29.20 -20.60 9.47
C ALA A 17 -29.18 -21.43 8.19
N LEU A 18 -29.10 -20.80 7.03
CA LEU A 18 -28.86 -21.48 5.76
C LEU A 18 -27.44 -22.08 5.77
N PRO A 19 -27.24 -23.34 5.40
CA PRO A 19 -25.91 -23.92 5.29
C PRO A 19 -25.15 -23.28 4.13
N VAL A 20 -24.05 -22.58 4.45
CA VAL A 20 -23.07 -22.15 3.44
C VAL A 20 -22.29 -23.41 3.05
N SER A 21 -22.58 -23.94 1.86
CA SER A 21 -21.79 -25.05 1.30
C SER A 21 -20.43 -24.54 0.86
N LEU A 22 -19.40 -24.85 1.64
CA LEU A 22 -18.00 -24.62 1.31
C LEU A 22 -17.55 -25.71 0.33
N SER A 23 -17.69 -25.48 -0.96
CA SER A 23 -17.13 -26.37 -1.99
C SER A 23 -15.63 -26.14 -2.10
N SER A 24 -14.84 -27.16 -1.83
CA SER A 24 -13.37 -27.16 -1.92
C SER A 24 -12.85 -27.42 -3.36
N HIS A 25 -13.55 -26.99 -4.36
CA HIS A 25 -13.10 -27.10 -5.75
C HIS A 25 -12.86 -25.69 -6.31
N ALA A 26 -11.65 -25.44 -6.80
CA ALA A 26 -11.32 -24.27 -7.59
C ALA A 26 -12.11 -24.30 -8.92
N VAL A 27 -13.34 -23.78 -8.90
CA VAL A 27 -14.06 -23.45 -10.11
C VAL A 27 -13.81 -21.98 -10.37
N GLY A 28 -13.10 -21.67 -11.44
CA GLY A 28 -12.87 -20.30 -11.87
C GLY A 28 -14.18 -19.55 -11.94
N ALA A 29 -14.30 -18.46 -11.21
CA ALA A 29 -15.41 -17.54 -11.39
C ALA A 29 -15.23 -16.85 -12.74
N VAL A 30 -16.20 -17.02 -13.61
CA VAL A 30 -16.25 -16.40 -14.93
C VAL A 30 -16.88 -15.04 -14.72
N GLY A 31 -16.17 -13.95 -15.05
CA GLY A 31 -16.74 -12.62 -15.09
C GLY A 31 -18.00 -12.58 -15.99
N ALA A 32 -18.77 -11.51 -15.98
CA ALA A 32 -20.04 -11.39 -16.71
C ALA A 32 -19.94 -11.72 -18.22
N SER A 33 -18.72 -11.78 -18.77
CA SER A 33 -18.41 -12.18 -20.15
C SER A 33 -17.90 -13.61 -20.32
N GLY A 34 -17.69 -14.38 -19.25
CA GLY A 34 -17.09 -15.71 -19.33
C GLY A 34 -15.59 -15.75 -19.60
N LYS A 35 -14.91 -14.61 -19.66
CA LYS A 35 -13.49 -14.47 -20.00
C LYS A 35 -12.67 -14.15 -18.76
N VAL A 36 -11.58 -14.91 -18.54
CA VAL A 36 -10.54 -14.55 -17.55
C VAL A 36 -9.73 -13.38 -18.10
N LEU A 37 -9.65 -12.30 -17.34
CA LEU A 37 -8.88 -11.12 -17.72
C LEU A 37 -7.39 -11.34 -17.45
N THR A 38 -6.53 -10.81 -18.30
CA THR A 38 -5.09 -10.79 -18.09
C THR A 38 -4.70 -9.55 -17.27
N ASP A 39 -3.52 -9.58 -16.64
CA ASP A 39 -2.97 -8.42 -15.94
C ASP A 39 -2.81 -7.21 -16.88
N PHE A 40 -2.40 -7.45 -18.13
CA PHE A 40 -2.28 -6.40 -19.13
C PHE A 40 -3.65 -5.75 -19.44
N GLU A 41 -4.70 -6.55 -19.63
CA GLU A 41 -6.05 -6.03 -19.88
C GLU A 41 -6.54 -5.18 -18.71
N ILE A 42 -6.37 -5.65 -17.47
CA ILE A 42 -6.78 -4.89 -16.27
C ILE A 42 -5.96 -3.59 -16.14
N GLY A 43 -4.65 -3.67 -16.33
CA GLY A 43 -3.75 -2.52 -16.19
C GLY A 43 -3.95 -1.43 -17.24
N THR A 44 -4.52 -1.79 -18.41
CA THR A 44 -4.81 -0.85 -19.51
C THR A 44 -6.26 -0.37 -19.55
N MET A 45 -7.13 -0.83 -18.65
CA MET A 45 -8.51 -0.37 -18.56
C MET A 45 -8.58 1.14 -18.32
N ALA A 46 -9.60 1.78 -18.87
CA ALA A 46 -9.93 3.14 -18.48
C ALA A 46 -10.22 3.23 -16.97
N PRO A 47 -9.88 4.33 -16.28
CA PRO A 47 -10.00 4.42 -14.82
C PRO A 47 -11.39 4.04 -14.28
N ALA A 48 -12.48 4.44 -14.95
CA ALA A 48 -13.82 4.10 -14.52
C ALA A 48 -14.15 2.60 -14.68
N GLU A 49 -13.65 1.97 -15.73
CA GLU A 49 -13.82 0.54 -15.99
C GLU A 49 -13.02 -0.28 -14.99
N GLN A 50 -11.76 0.11 -14.75
CA GLN A 50 -10.92 -0.53 -13.75
C GLN A 50 -11.52 -0.40 -12.34
N ALA A 51 -12.07 0.76 -11.99
CA ALA A 51 -12.75 0.97 -10.72
C ALA A 51 -14.03 0.13 -10.60
N ALA A 52 -14.81 0.00 -11.66
CA ALA A 52 -16.01 -0.83 -11.65
C ALA A 52 -15.70 -2.31 -11.36
N LEU A 53 -14.56 -2.81 -11.86
CA LEU A 53 -14.04 -4.15 -11.53
C LEU A 53 -13.52 -4.23 -10.10
N LEU A 54 -12.71 -3.26 -9.66
CA LEU A 54 -11.93 -3.37 -8.44
C LEU A 54 -12.65 -2.89 -7.19
N ASP A 55 -13.55 -1.91 -7.25
CA ASP A 55 -14.17 -1.33 -6.06
C ASP A 55 -14.98 -2.36 -5.24
N PRO A 56 -15.76 -3.28 -5.83
CA PRO A 56 -16.39 -4.37 -5.08
C PRO A 56 -15.38 -5.28 -4.39
N LEU A 57 -14.27 -5.63 -5.06
CA LEU A 57 -13.22 -6.48 -4.51
C LEU A 57 -12.45 -5.77 -3.40
N ARG A 58 -12.19 -4.48 -3.54
CA ARG A 58 -11.56 -3.62 -2.52
C ARG A 58 -12.43 -3.51 -1.26
N ALA A 59 -13.75 -3.38 -1.43
CA ALA A 59 -14.68 -3.36 -0.29
C ALA A 59 -14.64 -4.67 0.49
N ILE A 60 -14.64 -5.81 -0.22
CA ILE A 60 -14.49 -7.14 0.39
C ILE A 60 -13.14 -7.27 1.10
N ALA A 61 -12.05 -6.92 0.42
CA ALA A 61 -10.70 -7.02 0.99
C ALA A 61 -10.55 -6.14 2.23
N GLY A 62 -11.13 -4.94 2.22
CA GLY A 62 -11.18 -4.04 3.37
C GLY A 62 -11.90 -4.64 4.56
N ALA A 63 -13.14 -5.08 4.36
CA ALA A 63 -13.94 -5.67 5.43
C ALA A 63 -13.29 -6.92 6.05
N LEU A 64 -12.71 -7.78 5.21
CA LEU A 64 -11.99 -8.97 5.68
C LEU A 64 -10.70 -8.59 6.45
N SER A 65 -9.95 -7.61 5.95
CA SER A 65 -8.71 -7.15 6.59
C SER A 65 -8.98 -6.51 7.95
N ASP A 66 -10.02 -5.67 8.07
CA ASP A 66 -10.40 -5.00 9.32
C ASP A 66 -10.83 -6.02 10.38
N VAL A 67 -11.65 -7.00 10.00
CA VAL A 67 -12.02 -8.11 10.88
C VAL A 67 -10.80 -8.93 11.27
N GLY A 68 -9.89 -9.17 10.33
CA GLY A 68 -8.69 -9.98 10.52
C GLY A 68 -7.68 -9.32 11.45
N LYS A 69 -7.35 -8.06 11.20
CA LYS A 69 -6.39 -7.29 12.01
C LYS A 69 -6.98 -6.90 13.38
N GLY A 70 -8.30 -6.88 13.49
CA GLY A 70 -9.04 -6.61 14.74
C GLY A 70 -9.29 -7.88 15.55
N GLY A 71 -10.58 -8.21 15.75
CA GLY A 71 -11.01 -9.26 16.68
C GLY A 71 -10.64 -10.69 16.30
N ARG A 72 -10.13 -10.96 15.09
CA ARG A 72 -9.83 -12.31 14.60
C ARG A 72 -8.37 -12.54 14.21
N ALA A 73 -7.44 -11.74 14.72
CA ALA A 73 -6.02 -11.82 14.44
C ALA A 73 -5.38 -13.20 14.75
N ARG A 74 -6.00 -13.98 15.64
CA ARG A 74 -5.51 -15.34 16.02
C ARG A 74 -5.61 -16.38 14.90
N VAL A 75 -6.37 -16.11 13.83
CA VAL A 75 -6.54 -17.03 12.70
C VAL A 75 -6.29 -16.36 11.36
N PHE A 76 -6.16 -15.05 11.33
CA PHE A 76 -5.99 -14.26 10.12
C PHE A 76 -4.55 -14.28 9.63
N THR A 77 -4.40 -14.41 8.31
CA THR A 77 -3.11 -14.31 7.63
C THR A 77 -3.10 -13.15 6.65
N SER A 78 -3.90 -13.22 5.60
CA SER A 78 -3.88 -12.22 4.53
C SER A 78 -5.17 -12.22 3.73
N VAL A 79 -5.30 -11.17 2.92
CA VAL A 79 -6.33 -11.05 1.88
C VAL A 79 -5.63 -10.72 0.57
N VAL A 80 -6.06 -11.34 -0.52
CA VAL A 80 -5.52 -11.13 -1.87
C VAL A 80 -6.68 -10.91 -2.84
N ILE A 81 -6.67 -9.80 -3.54
CA ILE A 81 -7.58 -9.55 -4.67
C ILE A 81 -7.09 -10.36 -5.87
N ASP A 82 -7.94 -11.16 -6.45
CA ASP A 82 -7.72 -11.84 -7.72
C ASP A 82 -8.69 -11.26 -8.76
N ALA A 83 -8.32 -10.12 -9.28
CA ALA A 83 -9.13 -9.39 -10.25
C ALA A 83 -9.28 -10.14 -11.59
N ASN A 84 -8.33 -11.02 -11.90
CA ASN A 84 -8.37 -11.84 -13.11
C ASN A 84 -9.56 -12.82 -13.09
N HIS A 85 -9.95 -13.26 -11.88
CA HIS A 85 -11.05 -14.22 -11.65
C HIS A 85 -12.24 -13.59 -10.90
N ASP A 86 -12.25 -12.28 -10.69
CA ASP A 86 -13.29 -11.53 -9.97
C ASP A 86 -13.58 -12.13 -8.57
N VAL A 87 -12.54 -12.39 -7.79
CA VAL A 87 -12.67 -12.94 -6.43
C VAL A 87 -11.66 -12.31 -5.46
N VAL A 88 -11.93 -12.51 -4.16
CA VAL A 88 -11.02 -12.17 -3.07
C VAL A 88 -10.65 -13.44 -2.31
N ASN A 89 -9.37 -13.73 -2.25
CA ASN A 89 -8.82 -14.87 -1.52
C ASN A 89 -8.53 -14.47 -0.07
N LEU A 90 -9.14 -15.16 0.88
CA LEU A 90 -8.94 -15.02 2.33
C LEU A 90 -8.11 -16.19 2.84
N TYR A 91 -6.99 -15.93 3.49
CA TYR A 91 -6.10 -16.95 4.06
C TYR A 91 -6.24 -17.01 5.58
N LEU A 92 -6.59 -18.19 6.10
CA LEU A 92 -6.81 -18.46 7.52
C LEU A 92 -6.05 -19.69 8.00
N THR A 93 -5.53 -19.65 9.22
CA THR A 93 -4.87 -20.82 9.83
C THR A 93 -5.85 -21.88 10.36
N ASP A 94 -7.11 -21.52 10.63
CA ASP A 94 -8.17 -22.44 11.05
C ASP A 94 -9.41 -22.31 10.16
N MET A 95 -9.61 -23.27 9.26
CA MET A 95 -10.74 -23.32 8.32
C MET A 95 -12.10 -23.44 8.99
N ARG A 96 -12.17 -23.99 10.22
CA ARG A 96 -13.44 -24.08 10.98
C ARG A 96 -13.98 -22.70 11.37
N ARG A 97 -13.16 -21.68 11.37
CA ARG A 97 -13.52 -20.28 11.64
C ARG A 97 -13.99 -19.50 10.40
N ALA A 98 -13.87 -20.09 9.20
CA ALA A 98 -14.10 -19.41 7.93
C ALA A 98 -15.52 -18.79 7.83
N ALA A 99 -16.56 -19.58 8.07
CA ALA A 99 -17.94 -19.09 7.99
C ALA A 99 -18.20 -17.93 8.95
N GLY A 100 -17.79 -18.06 10.21
CA GLY A 100 -17.95 -16.99 11.20
C GLY A 100 -17.07 -15.75 10.90
N PHE A 101 -15.94 -15.94 10.22
CA PHE A 101 -15.08 -14.84 9.79
C PHE A 101 -15.76 -14.02 8.68
N VAL A 102 -16.23 -14.69 7.62
CA VAL A 102 -16.95 -14.08 6.49
C VAL A 102 -18.23 -13.38 6.96
N GLN A 103 -18.99 -14.01 7.87
CA GLN A 103 -20.18 -13.40 8.46
C GLN A 103 -19.84 -12.12 9.25
N ALA A 104 -18.75 -12.10 9.98
CA ALA A 104 -18.31 -10.89 10.69
C ALA A 104 -17.96 -9.75 9.71
N ALA A 105 -17.29 -10.04 8.60
CA ALA A 105 -17.00 -9.07 7.55
C ALA A 105 -18.29 -8.54 6.89
N LYS A 106 -19.24 -9.42 6.58
CA LYS A 106 -20.57 -9.05 6.04
C LYS A 106 -21.37 -8.17 7.01
N SER A 107 -21.23 -8.42 8.31
CA SER A 107 -21.91 -7.61 9.33
C SER A 107 -21.27 -6.22 9.48
N ALA A 108 -19.95 -6.12 9.33
CA ALA A 108 -19.21 -4.85 9.37
C ALA A 108 -19.44 -4.02 8.12
N GLU A 109 -19.51 -4.66 6.95
CA GLU A 109 -19.75 -4.02 5.66
C GLU A 109 -20.88 -4.77 4.91
N PRO A 110 -22.14 -4.35 5.11
CA PRO A 110 -23.30 -5.05 4.55
C PRO A 110 -23.37 -5.05 3.02
N SER A 111 -22.62 -4.19 2.34
CA SER A 111 -22.63 -4.08 0.88
C SER A 111 -21.85 -5.20 0.18
N ILE A 112 -20.89 -5.87 0.84
CA ILE A 112 -20.01 -6.86 0.19
C ILE A 112 -20.76 -8.11 -0.29
N ASP A 113 -20.38 -8.61 -1.48
CA ASP A 113 -20.86 -9.91 -1.96
C ASP A 113 -19.94 -11.04 -1.48
N THR A 114 -20.42 -11.82 -0.50
CA THR A 114 -19.66 -12.94 0.06
C THR A 114 -19.44 -14.10 -0.92
N LYS A 115 -20.18 -14.17 -2.04
CA LYS A 115 -19.98 -15.19 -3.08
C LYS A 115 -18.65 -15.05 -3.80
N LEU A 116 -18.08 -13.84 -3.80
CA LEU A 116 -16.77 -13.56 -4.40
C LEU A 116 -15.60 -13.93 -3.47
N ILE A 117 -15.86 -14.40 -2.24
CA ILE A 117 -14.81 -14.78 -1.28
C ILE A 117 -14.41 -16.24 -1.47
N ARG A 118 -13.11 -16.49 -1.57
CA ARG A 118 -12.51 -17.84 -1.56
C ARG A 118 -11.64 -17.97 -0.33
N VAL A 119 -11.86 -19.01 0.47
CA VAL A 119 -11.12 -19.22 1.74
C VAL A 119 -10.09 -20.32 1.55
N HIS A 120 -8.86 -20.03 1.95
CA HIS A 120 -7.70 -20.91 1.83
C HIS A 120 -7.06 -21.16 3.19
N LYS A 121 -6.43 -22.33 3.32
CA LYS A 121 -5.63 -22.68 4.50
C LYS A 121 -4.28 -21.98 4.43
N ALA A 122 -3.89 -21.31 5.51
CA ALA A 122 -2.55 -20.77 5.73
C ALA A 122 -1.77 -21.57 6.77
N ALA A 123 -0.45 -21.52 6.72
CA ALA A 123 0.42 -22.14 7.71
C ALA A 123 0.56 -21.27 8.97
N TYR A 124 0.75 -19.96 8.81
CA TYR A 124 1.00 -19.02 9.89
C TYR A 124 0.02 -17.85 9.85
N THR A 125 -0.29 -17.29 11.03
CA THR A 125 -1.05 -16.02 11.12
C THR A 125 -0.15 -14.84 10.77
N LEU A 126 -0.75 -13.72 10.34
CA LEU A 126 -0.01 -12.47 10.12
C LEU A 126 0.78 -12.06 11.37
N ALA A 127 0.16 -12.15 12.56
CA ALA A 127 0.84 -11.83 13.81
C ALA A 127 2.09 -12.70 14.08
N ALA A 128 2.04 -13.99 13.75
CA ALA A 128 3.20 -14.87 13.88
C ALA A 128 4.29 -14.52 12.87
N LEU A 129 3.92 -14.17 11.64
CA LEU A 129 4.84 -13.71 10.60
C LEU A 129 5.50 -12.38 10.97
N ASP A 130 4.74 -11.45 11.56
CA ASP A 130 5.25 -10.17 12.06
C ASP A 130 6.30 -10.36 13.15
N VAL A 131 6.02 -11.18 14.17
CA VAL A 131 6.97 -11.52 15.23
C VAL A 131 8.24 -12.16 14.65
N ALA A 132 8.10 -13.07 13.71
CA ALA A 132 9.23 -13.73 13.06
C ALA A 132 10.07 -12.76 12.21
N ARG A 133 9.44 -11.81 11.52
CA ARG A 133 10.11 -10.74 10.76
C ARG A 133 10.90 -9.82 11.69
N GLU A 134 10.30 -9.33 12.76
CA GLU A 134 10.97 -8.47 13.73
C GLU A 134 12.18 -9.17 14.33
N ALA A 135 12.01 -10.43 14.76
CA ALA A 135 13.12 -11.23 15.29
C ALA A 135 14.23 -11.50 14.26
N TYR A 136 13.88 -11.56 12.96
CA TYR A 136 14.85 -11.68 11.89
C TYR A 136 15.61 -10.37 11.68
N LEU A 137 14.91 -9.25 11.53
CA LEU A 137 15.53 -7.94 11.28
C LEU A 137 16.36 -7.42 12.45
N ALA A 138 16.07 -7.86 13.68
CA ALA A 138 16.86 -7.50 14.88
C ALA A 138 18.27 -8.14 14.93
N LYS A 139 18.55 -9.11 14.07
CA LYS A 139 19.83 -9.83 14.06
C LYS A 139 20.74 -9.31 12.95
N PRO A 140 22.07 -9.27 13.18
CA PRO A 140 23.01 -9.02 12.10
C PRO A 140 23.04 -10.19 11.12
N HIS A 141 23.18 -9.88 9.83
CA HIS A 141 23.27 -10.86 8.75
C HIS A 141 24.60 -10.69 7.99
N PRO A 142 25.24 -11.79 7.52
CA PRO A 142 26.46 -11.73 6.73
C PRO A 142 26.20 -11.36 5.25
N TYR A 143 25.01 -10.87 4.94
CA TYR A 143 24.54 -10.44 3.64
C TYR A 143 23.62 -9.23 3.81
N ALA A 144 23.45 -8.44 2.75
CA ALA A 144 22.48 -7.33 2.79
C ALA A 144 21.05 -7.88 2.67
N VAL A 145 20.18 -7.41 3.56
CA VAL A 145 18.73 -7.66 3.51
C VAL A 145 18.08 -6.39 2.97
N TYR A 146 17.40 -6.52 1.84
CA TYR A 146 16.74 -5.39 1.16
C TYR A 146 15.27 -5.27 1.53
N ALA A 147 14.58 -6.41 1.65
CA ALA A 147 13.20 -6.42 2.09
C ALA A 147 12.81 -7.74 2.77
N VAL A 148 11.77 -7.67 3.60
CA VAL A 148 11.14 -8.83 4.26
C VAL A 148 9.63 -8.65 4.21
N SER A 149 8.91 -9.63 3.68
CA SER A 149 7.44 -9.64 3.61
C SER A 149 6.87 -11.01 3.95
N PRO A 150 5.62 -11.10 4.42
CA PRO A 150 4.92 -12.38 4.50
C PRO A 150 4.56 -12.88 3.09
N ALA A 151 4.65 -14.18 2.85
CA ALA A 151 4.07 -14.78 1.66
C ALA A 151 2.54 -14.61 1.68
N ALA A 152 1.92 -14.45 0.49
CA ALA A 152 0.48 -14.22 0.36
C ALA A 152 -0.37 -15.29 1.05
N ASP A 153 0.05 -16.55 0.92
CA ASP A 153 -0.60 -17.73 1.46
C ASP A 153 -0.20 -18.01 2.93
N GLY A 154 0.62 -17.16 3.52
CA GLY A 154 1.13 -17.33 4.88
C GLY A 154 2.05 -18.54 5.07
N SER A 155 2.65 -19.06 4.01
CA SER A 155 3.54 -20.23 4.08
C SER A 155 4.91 -19.91 4.68
N ALA A 156 5.40 -18.66 4.51
CA ALA A 156 6.75 -18.26 4.88
C ALA A 156 6.92 -16.75 5.01
N LEU A 157 8.08 -16.31 5.53
CA LEU A 157 8.65 -15.00 5.22
C LEU A 157 9.42 -15.07 3.91
N GLN A 158 9.18 -14.13 3.02
CA GLN A 158 9.97 -13.87 1.81
C GLN A 158 11.02 -12.81 2.16
N ILE A 159 12.29 -13.10 1.87
CA ILE A 159 13.41 -12.25 2.26
C ILE A 159 14.26 -11.96 1.02
N GLU A 160 14.34 -10.69 0.66
CA GLU A 160 15.19 -10.22 -0.43
C GLU A 160 16.59 -9.94 0.08
N VAL A 161 17.59 -10.54 -0.58
CA VAL A 161 19.00 -10.45 -0.21
C VAL A 161 19.89 -10.23 -1.44
N ASP A 162 21.10 -9.69 -1.23
CA ASP A 162 22.12 -9.53 -2.27
C ASP A 162 22.71 -10.87 -2.71
N ASN A 163 22.83 -11.83 -1.78
CA ASN A 163 23.47 -13.12 -2.00
C ASN A 163 22.67 -14.27 -1.39
N THR A 164 21.84 -14.91 -2.21
CA THR A 164 21.02 -16.06 -1.79
C THR A 164 21.87 -17.26 -1.37
N THR A 165 23.02 -17.49 -1.98
CA THR A 165 23.92 -18.60 -1.63
C THR A 165 24.45 -18.42 -0.20
N THR A 166 24.88 -17.22 0.15
CA THR A 166 25.33 -16.91 1.51
C THR A 166 24.19 -16.98 2.53
N ALA A 167 23.01 -16.52 2.16
CA ALA A 167 21.81 -16.57 3.01
C ALA A 167 21.34 -18.00 3.31
N LEU A 168 21.53 -18.93 2.37
CA LEU A 168 21.13 -20.33 2.51
C LEU A 168 22.16 -21.21 3.24
N LYS A 169 23.44 -20.80 3.28
CA LYS A 169 24.51 -21.59 3.94
C LYS A 169 24.20 -22.02 5.39
N PRO A 170 23.66 -21.16 6.28
CA PRO A 170 23.36 -21.54 7.66
C PRO A 170 22.23 -22.58 7.78
N MET A 171 21.45 -22.81 6.71
CA MET A 171 20.31 -23.73 6.73
C MET A 171 20.69 -25.18 6.44
N GLY A 172 21.97 -25.46 6.10
CA GLY A 172 22.48 -26.79 5.76
C GLY A 172 21.82 -27.39 4.53
N ALA A 173 22.37 -28.48 4.00
CA ALA A 173 21.77 -29.25 2.89
C ALA A 173 20.47 -30.02 3.33
N ALA A 174 20.08 -29.93 4.58
CA ALA A 174 18.81 -30.42 5.05
C ALA A 174 17.71 -29.50 4.51
N LYS A 175 16.88 -30.02 3.62
CA LYS A 175 15.57 -29.44 3.26
C LYS A 175 15.01 -28.76 4.48
N ALA A 176 14.61 -27.48 4.36
CA ALA A 176 14.08 -26.65 5.43
C ALA A 176 12.91 -27.32 6.16
N HIS A 177 13.20 -28.23 7.07
CA HIS A 177 12.28 -28.81 8.03
C HIS A 177 12.71 -28.38 9.42
N ILE A 178 11.99 -27.38 9.92
CA ILE A 178 11.60 -27.17 11.32
C ILE A 178 12.59 -27.73 12.34
N VAL A 179 13.46 -26.91 12.82
CA VAL A 179 14.10 -27.16 14.12
C VAL A 179 13.08 -26.74 15.18
N ALA A 180 12.58 -27.70 15.90
CA ALA A 180 11.78 -27.45 17.09
C ALA A 180 12.57 -26.60 18.07
N ALA A 181 12.14 -25.39 18.33
CA ALA A 181 12.73 -24.53 19.31
C ALA A 181 11.70 -23.57 19.93
N THR A 182 11.91 -23.26 21.13
CA THR A 182 11.20 -22.70 22.24
C THR A 182 10.60 -21.30 22.10
N SER A 183 10.53 -20.71 20.90
CA SER A 183 9.74 -19.49 20.64
C SER A 183 9.02 -19.56 19.29
N ALA A 184 7.79 -19.09 19.23
CA ALA A 184 6.96 -19.06 18.01
C ALA A 184 7.67 -18.35 16.82
N ALA A 185 8.55 -17.39 17.08
CA ALA A 185 9.32 -16.63 16.10
C ALA A 185 10.35 -17.50 15.32
N SER A 186 10.81 -18.62 15.86
CA SER A 186 11.84 -19.47 15.24
C SER A 186 11.28 -20.58 14.35
N THR A 187 9.98 -20.82 14.37
CA THR A 187 9.33 -21.90 13.62
C THR A 187 8.78 -21.49 12.25
N VAL A 188 8.75 -20.17 11.95
CA VAL A 188 8.25 -19.68 10.66
C VAL A 188 9.25 -19.99 9.55
N ALA A 189 8.77 -20.64 8.50
CA ALA A 189 9.55 -20.92 7.29
C ALA A 189 10.01 -19.62 6.61
N ARG A 190 11.17 -19.68 5.94
CA ARG A 190 11.77 -18.54 5.23
C ARG A 190 12.10 -18.95 3.82
N SER A 191 11.78 -18.07 2.85
CA SER A 191 12.25 -18.19 1.48
C SER A 191 13.13 -16.99 1.15
N PHE A 192 14.20 -17.22 0.37
CA PHE A 192 15.14 -16.17 -0.01
C PHE A 192 15.07 -15.96 -1.51
N VAL A 193 14.88 -14.71 -1.91
CA VAL A 193 14.92 -14.29 -3.30
C VAL A 193 16.07 -13.30 -3.52
N LYS A 194 16.61 -13.26 -4.72
CA LYS A 194 17.64 -12.28 -5.08
C LYS A 194 16.97 -10.92 -5.20
N GLY A 195 17.33 -10.00 -4.32
CA GLY A 195 16.97 -8.58 -4.39
C GLY A 195 18.09 -7.73 -4.96
N SER A 196 17.83 -6.47 -5.18
CA SER A 196 18.82 -5.47 -5.58
C SER A 196 18.82 -4.30 -4.63
N ALA A 197 19.98 -3.67 -4.48
CA ALA A 197 20.06 -2.39 -3.77
C ALA A 197 19.18 -1.37 -4.51
N ARG A 198 18.34 -0.71 -3.75
CA ARG A 198 17.47 0.35 -4.26
C ARG A 198 18.27 1.62 -4.24
N HIS A 199 18.90 1.94 -5.36
CA HIS A 199 19.71 3.15 -5.53
C HIS A 199 19.35 3.89 -6.78
N VAL A 200 19.57 5.15 -6.70
CA VAL A 200 19.10 6.09 -7.65
C VAL A 200 20.21 6.99 -8.12
N LYS A 201 20.38 7.10 -9.46
CA LYS A 201 21.25 8.09 -10.08
C LYS A 201 20.45 9.31 -10.47
N SER A 202 21.01 10.51 -10.20
CA SER A 202 20.45 11.76 -10.66
C SER A 202 20.58 11.89 -12.17
N ALA A 203 19.49 12.19 -12.83
CA ALA A 203 19.46 12.57 -14.25
C ALA A 203 18.81 13.97 -14.39
N ALA A 204 18.93 14.61 -15.54
CA ALA A 204 18.37 15.94 -15.78
C ALA A 204 16.84 15.92 -15.71
N TRP A 205 16.24 16.99 -15.19
CA TRP A 205 14.80 17.17 -15.06
C TRP A 205 14.26 18.00 -16.23
N ASN A 206 13.16 17.53 -16.81
CA ASN A 206 12.41 18.28 -17.80
C ASN A 206 11.11 18.80 -17.18
N ASN A 207 10.70 19.87 -17.53
CA ASN A 207 9.62 20.84 -17.51
C ASN A 207 8.20 20.39 -17.18
N VAL A 208 7.93 19.48 -16.23
CA VAL A 208 6.59 19.07 -15.84
C VAL A 208 6.46 19.15 -14.33
N LYS A 209 5.30 19.62 -13.83
CA LYS A 209 4.97 19.69 -12.40
C LYS A 209 5.93 20.56 -11.58
N TRP A 210 6.17 21.76 -12.08
CA TRP A 210 7.01 22.78 -11.45
C TRP A 210 6.17 23.99 -11.10
N HIS A 211 6.59 24.77 -10.13
CA HIS A 211 5.96 26.04 -9.78
C HIS A 211 4.57 25.97 -9.18
N ASP A 212 4.29 24.95 -8.43
CA ASP A 212 3.08 24.96 -7.64
C ASP A 212 3.04 26.20 -6.71
N SER A 213 1.86 26.64 -6.40
CA SER A 213 1.59 27.78 -5.52
C SER A 213 0.50 27.41 -4.53
N SER A 214 0.51 28.07 -3.37
CA SER A 214 -0.52 27.81 -2.35
C SER A 214 -1.93 28.13 -2.88
N PRO A 215 -2.90 27.24 -2.68
CA PRO A 215 -2.83 26.00 -1.92
C PRO A 215 -2.11 24.88 -2.68
N PHE A 216 -1.04 24.33 -2.06
CA PHE A 216 -0.20 23.30 -2.69
C PHE A 216 -0.92 21.97 -2.81
N ILE A 217 -0.60 21.20 -3.87
CA ILE A 217 -1.16 19.89 -4.16
C ILE A 217 -0.08 18.80 -4.18
N GLY A 218 -0.49 17.52 -4.21
CA GLY A 218 0.43 16.39 -4.37
C GLY A 218 0.93 16.24 -5.80
N GLY A 219 2.08 15.60 -5.97
CA GLY A 219 2.63 15.25 -7.28
C GLY A 219 3.64 16.24 -7.85
N ASP A 220 3.82 17.42 -7.26
CA ASP A 220 4.74 18.45 -7.76
C ASP A 220 6.11 18.39 -7.10
N VAL A 221 7.12 18.96 -7.79
CA VAL A 221 8.50 19.00 -7.28
C VAL A 221 8.61 19.84 -6.03
N ILE A 222 9.26 19.28 -5.02
CA ILE A 222 9.69 20.00 -3.82
C ILE A 222 11.18 19.86 -3.59
N THR A 223 11.81 20.91 -3.04
CA THR A 223 13.28 20.99 -2.89
C THR A 223 13.70 21.86 -1.69
N ASN A 224 14.85 21.55 -1.13
CA ASN A 224 15.58 22.45 -0.22
C ASN A 224 16.71 23.23 -0.93
N GLY A 225 16.76 23.15 -2.27
CA GLY A 225 17.83 23.71 -3.09
C GLY A 225 18.99 22.75 -3.37
N SER A 226 19.06 21.61 -2.69
CA SER A 226 20.11 20.59 -2.88
C SER A 226 19.51 19.24 -3.27
N GLU A 227 18.47 18.82 -2.57
CA GLU A 227 17.75 17.59 -2.78
C GLU A 227 16.38 17.84 -3.41
N HIS A 228 15.86 16.87 -4.15
CA HIS A 228 14.58 16.93 -4.83
C HIS A 228 13.77 15.71 -4.54
N CYS A 229 12.52 15.96 -4.25
CA CYS A 229 11.50 14.97 -4.05
C CYS A 229 10.17 15.46 -4.64
N THR A 230 9.11 14.71 -4.40
CA THR A 230 7.76 15.05 -4.84
C THR A 230 6.87 15.33 -3.62
N ALA A 231 6.02 16.34 -3.72
CA ALA A 231 4.95 16.59 -2.76
C ALA A 231 3.97 15.41 -2.76
N GLY A 232 3.59 14.93 -1.58
CA GLY A 232 2.76 13.74 -1.47
C GLY A 232 1.32 14.04 -1.11
N LEU A 233 0.96 13.86 0.17
CA LEU A 233 -0.41 13.93 0.61
C LEU A 233 -0.71 15.27 1.30
N PRO A 234 -1.50 16.15 0.66
CA PRO A 234 -1.99 17.35 1.31
C PRO A 234 -2.99 17.00 2.41
N ALA A 235 -2.73 17.47 3.62
CA ALA A 235 -3.49 17.10 4.80
C ALA A 235 -3.62 18.24 5.79
N VAL A 236 -4.48 18.06 6.78
CA VAL A 236 -4.54 18.89 7.99
C VAL A 236 -4.40 18.03 9.24
N ARG A 237 -3.75 18.57 10.26
CA ARG A 237 -3.69 17.93 11.58
C ARG A 237 -5.06 18.00 12.25
N LYS A 238 -5.54 16.87 12.79
CA LYS A 238 -6.84 16.82 13.51
C LYS A 238 -6.84 17.65 14.77
N SER A 239 -5.66 17.82 15.40
CA SER A 239 -5.53 18.49 16.69
C SER A 239 -5.73 20.00 16.63
N ASP A 240 -5.30 20.67 15.56
CA ASP A 240 -5.29 22.13 15.46
C ASP A 240 -5.69 22.68 14.07
N GLY A 241 -6.04 21.79 13.12
CA GLY A 241 -6.46 22.17 11.78
C GLY A 241 -5.35 22.74 10.90
N ARG A 242 -4.07 22.71 11.34
CA ARG A 242 -2.98 23.25 10.54
C ARG A 242 -2.74 22.42 9.28
N PRO A 243 -2.60 23.08 8.13
CA PRO A 243 -2.23 22.40 6.89
C PRO A 243 -0.82 21.83 6.98
N VAL A 244 -0.64 20.63 6.44
CA VAL A 244 0.64 19.93 6.34
C VAL A 244 0.72 19.24 4.99
N MET A 245 1.90 19.24 4.37
CA MET A 245 2.22 18.40 3.24
C MET A 245 3.02 17.21 3.75
N VAL A 246 2.59 16.01 3.40
CA VAL A 246 3.34 14.78 3.69
C VAL A 246 4.27 14.50 2.51
N THR A 247 5.52 14.11 2.80
CA THR A 247 6.47 13.59 1.82
C THR A 247 7.32 12.49 2.46
N ALA A 248 8.24 11.87 1.70
CA ALA A 248 9.07 10.79 2.20
C ALA A 248 10.15 11.29 3.16
N ALA A 249 10.34 10.59 4.29
CA ALA A 249 11.26 11.02 5.34
C ALA A 249 12.75 10.94 4.94
N HIS A 250 13.09 10.15 3.93
CA HIS A 250 14.47 10.11 3.43
C HIS A 250 14.84 11.33 2.59
N CYS A 251 13.86 12.18 2.22
CA CYS A 251 14.07 13.36 1.39
C CYS A 251 14.80 14.49 2.10
N PHE A 252 14.34 14.82 3.32
CA PHE A 252 14.84 16.03 3.99
C PHE A 252 15.08 15.79 5.48
N GLY A 253 15.65 16.78 6.14
CA GLY A 253 15.95 16.77 7.58
C GLY A 253 15.06 17.72 8.37
N VAL A 254 14.80 17.39 9.65
CA VAL A 254 14.07 18.28 10.56
C VAL A 254 14.71 19.67 10.59
N GLY A 255 13.87 20.71 10.52
CA GLY A 255 14.28 22.12 10.46
C GLY A 255 14.56 22.66 9.06
N GLN A 256 14.67 21.82 8.03
CA GLN A 256 14.88 22.29 6.66
C GLN A 256 13.62 22.97 6.10
N ARG A 257 13.83 24.07 5.41
CA ARG A 257 12.79 24.80 4.69
C ARG A 257 12.68 24.25 3.27
N ILE A 258 11.47 23.93 2.87
CA ILE A 258 11.16 23.27 1.60
C ILE A 258 10.35 24.23 0.72
N TYR A 259 10.67 24.20 -0.56
CA TYR A 259 10.14 25.09 -1.58
C TYR A 259 9.73 24.28 -2.82
N THR A 260 8.90 24.84 -3.66
CA THR A 260 8.74 24.32 -5.04
C THR A 260 10.00 24.61 -5.85
N ALA A 261 10.20 23.94 -6.98
CA ALA A 261 11.23 24.36 -7.93
C ALA A 261 10.79 25.64 -8.66
N ALA A 262 11.74 26.54 -8.96
CA ALA A 262 11.47 27.74 -9.74
C ALA A 262 11.87 27.53 -11.21
N GLY A 263 10.93 27.75 -12.12
CA GLY A 263 11.19 27.82 -13.55
C GLY A 263 11.20 26.49 -14.28
N ARG A 264 10.97 26.62 -15.55
CA ARG A 264 10.87 25.52 -16.51
C ARG A 264 12.20 24.79 -16.78
N THR A 265 13.33 25.27 -16.28
CA THR A 265 14.67 24.77 -16.56
C THR A 265 15.44 24.52 -15.28
N TRP A 266 14.80 23.93 -14.27
CA TRP A 266 15.54 23.58 -13.09
C TRP A 266 16.63 22.55 -13.44
N SER A 267 17.83 22.77 -12.95
CA SER A 267 18.94 21.84 -13.05
C SER A 267 19.73 21.84 -11.75
N TRP A 268 20.50 20.80 -11.51
CA TRP A 268 21.42 20.74 -10.37
C TRP A 268 22.40 21.92 -10.29
N SER A 269 22.65 22.59 -11.43
CA SER A 269 23.54 23.72 -11.50
C SER A 269 22.89 25.05 -11.14
N ASN A 270 21.60 25.24 -11.40
CA ASN A 270 20.91 26.51 -11.12
C ASN A 270 20.10 26.53 -9.83
N ARG A 271 19.71 25.39 -9.27
CA ARG A 271 19.07 25.21 -7.96
C ARG A 271 18.02 26.28 -7.59
N LEU A 272 17.28 26.76 -8.57
CA LEU A 272 16.30 27.81 -8.35
C LEU A 272 15.15 27.29 -7.51
N ILE A 273 14.93 27.92 -6.38
CA ILE A 273 13.81 27.63 -5.48
C ILE A 273 12.66 28.59 -5.76
N GLY A 274 11.43 28.07 -5.72
CA GLY A 274 10.18 28.80 -5.93
C GLY A 274 9.47 29.18 -4.63
N ASN A 275 8.19 28.84 -4.55
CA ASN A 275 7.33 29.17 -3.43
C ASN A 275 7.65 28.32 -2.20
N TYR A 276 7.58 28.91 -1.01
CA TYR A 276 7.77 28.23 0.25
C TYR A 276 6.58 27.30 0.54
N VAL A 277 6.85 25.99 0.67
CA VAL A 277 5.85 24.95 0.96
C VAL A 277 5.72 24.70 2.46
N GLY A 278 6.84 24.67 3.18
CA GLY A 278 6.83 24.41 4.62
C GLY A 278 8.21 24.12 5.18
N THR A 279 8.25 23.88 6.49
CA THR A 279 9.44 23.42 7.20
C THR A 279 9.21 22.00 7.70
N VAL A 280 10.19 21.12 7.55
CA VAL A 280 10.15 19.76 8.11
C VAL A 280 10.11 19.86 9.63
N THR A 281 9.02 19.39 10.24
CA THR A 281 8.86 19.44 11.70
C THR A 281 8.97 18.09 12.37
N THR A 282 8.62 17.02 11.66
CA THR A 282 8.53 15.67 12.22
C THR A 282 8.85 14.64 11.16
N ARG A 283 9.58 13.59 11.55
CA ARG A 283 9.92 12.44 10.70
C ARG A 283 9.53 11.14 11.39
N ASN A 284 9.00 10.19 10.63
CA ASN A 284 8.76 8.82 11.06
C ASN A 284 9.47 7.86 10.10
N LEU A 285 10.65 7.40 10.49
CA LEU A 285 11.47 6.53 9.65
C LEU A 285 10.84 5.16 9.41
N GLY A 286 10.13 4.61 10.40
CA GLY A 286 9.43 3.34 10.25
C GLY A 286 8.27 3.37 9.23
N ARG A 287 7.86 4.57 8.80
CA ARG A 287 6.88 4.80 7.73
C ARG A 287 7.44 5.64 6.58
N ASP A 288 8.73 5.92 6.61
CA ASP A 288 9.39 6.81 5.64
C ASP A 288 8.53 8.04 5.29
N ALA A 289 8.00 8.71 6.28
CA ALA A 289 7.13 9.87 6.12
C ALA A 289 7.57 11.04 6.98
N GLU A 290 7.49 12.26 6.44
CA GLU A 290 7.75 13.51 7.15
C GLU A 290 6.67 14.55 6.87
N LEU A 291 6.55 15.51 7.80
CA LEU A 291 5.58 16.60 7.72
C LEU A 291 6.25 17.92 7.41
N LEU A 292 5.81 18.56 6.35
CA LEU A 292 6.10 19.95 6.01
C LEU A 292 4.96 20.82 6.56
N VAL A 293 5.25 21.66 7.55
CA VAL A 293 4.28 22.58 8.15
C VAL A 293 4.57 24.00 7.66
N GLY A 294 3.57 24.69 7.14
CA GLY A 294 3.76 26.05 6.67
C GLY A 294 2.62 26.59 5.84
N ALA A 295 2.68 26.45 4.53
CA ALA A 295 1.71 27.00 3.62
C ALA A 295 0.44 26.15 3.51
N ASN A 296 -0.62 26.77 3.01
CA ASN A 296 -1.89 26.08 2.77
C ASN A 296 -1.77 25.07 1.63
N ASN A 297 -2.59 24.02 1.68
CA ASN A 297 -2.64 22.96 0.67
C ASN A 297 -4.08 22.51 0.45
N ASN A 298 -4.31 21.82 -0.68
CA ASN A 298 -5.57 21.14 -1.00
C ASN A 298 -5.33 19.66 -1.21
N ALA A 299 -6.31 18.83 -0.87
CA ALA A 299 -6.26 17.38 -1.07
C ALA A 299 -6.48 17.01 -2.55
N ASP A 300 -5.64 17.53 -3.40
CA ASP A 300 -5.57 17.23 -4.82
C ASP A 300 -4.26 16.57 -5.16
N GLU A 301 -4.23 15.83 -6.25
CA GLU A 301 -3.02 15.31 -6.84
C GLU A 301 -2.82 15.86 -8.26
N SER A 302 -1.59 16.14 -8.62
CA SER A 302 -1.24 16.64 -9.94
C SER A 302 -1.34 15.54 -10.99
N ASP A 303 -2.12 15.79 -12.03
CA ASP A 303 -2.28 14.92 -13.20
C ASP A 303 -1.74 15.65 -14.46
N ILE A 304 -1.63 14.92 -15.57
CA ILE A 304 -1.22 15.44 -16.88
C ILE A 304 -2.14 16.56 -17.39
N ASN A 305 -3.42 16.52 -17.02
CA ASN A 305 -4.45 17.47 -17.47
C ASN A 305 -4.84 18.50 -16.38
N GLY A 306 -4.08 18.58 -15.29
CA GLY A 306 -4.38 19.48 -14.18
C GLY A 306 -4.25 18.77 -12.84
N TRP A 307 -5.31 18.80 -12.04
CA TRP A 307 -5.35 18.17 -10.71
C TRP A 307 -6.67 17.45 -10.49
N ILE A 308 -6.65 16.41 -9.68
CA ILE A 308 -7.81 15.60 -9.34
C ILE A 308 -7.90 15.40 -7.82
N PRO A 309 -9.09 15.61 -7.22
CA PRO A 309 -9.29 15.48 -5.78
C PRO A 309 -8.97 14.09 -5.21
N LEU A 310 -8.25 14.09 -4.09
CA LEU A 310 -8.12 12.95 -3.18
C LEU A 310 -9.29 12.98 -2.20
N THR A 311 -10.26 12.09 -2.34
CA THR A 311 -11.51 12.12 -1.58
C THR A 311 -11.56 11.13 -0.42
N SER A 312 -10.64 10.18 -0.39
CA SER A 312 -10.57 9.17 0.68
C SER A 312 -9.15 8.62 0.84
N VAL A 313 -8.91 8.00 2.00
CA VAL A 313 -7.67 7.31 2.33
C VAL A 313 -7.99 5.85 2.62
N LYS A 314 -7.32 4.92 1.94
CA LYS A 314 -7.53 3.48 2.09
C LYS A 314 -6.22 2.71 2.02
N TYR A 315 -6.21 1.51 2.56
CA TYR A 315 -5.11 0.57 2.39
C TYR A 315 -5.02 0.03 0.96
N SER A 316 -3.80 -0.31 0.55
CA SER A 316 -3.54 -1.11 -0.64
C SER A 316 -3.68 -2.60 -0.29
N TYR A 317 -4.23 -3.40 -1.20
CA TYR A 317 -4.34 -4.85 -1.02
C TYR A 317 -3.55 -5.57 -2.10
N ARG A 318 -2.89 -6.68 -1.77
CA ARG A 318 -2.20 -7.50 -2.77
C ARG A 318 -3.18 -7.87 -3.89
N GLY A 319 -2.75 -7.72 -5.15
CA GLY A 319 -3.58 -7.89 -6.34
C GLY A 319 -4.43 -6.68 -6.72
N ASP A 320 -4.43 -5.59 -5.92
CA ASP A 320 -5.02 -4.29 -6.29
C ASP A 320 -4.17 -3.57 -7.34
N TRP A 321 -4.71 -2.50 -7.92
CA TRP A 321 -4.08 -1.71 -8.95
C TRP A 321 -4.03 -0.25 -8.57
N VAL A 322 -2.86 0.37 -8.78
CA VAL A 322 -2.62 1.75 -8.41
C VAL A 322 -1.88 2.51 -9.50
N CYS A 323 -1.86 3.83 -9.35
CA CYS A 323 -1.03 4.76 -10.08
C CYS A 323 -0.21 5.58 -9.06
N HIS A 324 0.79 6.33 -9.55
CA HIS A 324 1.42 7.35 -8.72
C HIS A 324 1.71 8.64 -9.47
N SER A 325 1.83 9.73 -8.73
CA SER A 325 2.11 11.07 -9.24
C SER A 325 3.52 11.48 -8.86
N GLY A 326 4.51 10.84 -9.46
CA GLY A 326 5.92 11.18 -9.30
C GLY A 326 6.35 12.30 -10.23
N ALA A 327 6.89 13.38 -9.68
CA ALA A 327 7.30 14.53 -10.48
C ALA A 327 8.46 14.21 -11.43
N ARG A 328 9.36 13.33 -11.03
CA ARG A 328 10.48 12.91 -11.86
C ARG A 328 10.04 12.02 -13.02
N SER A 329 9.21 11.02 -12.78
CA SER A 329 8.60 10.19 -13.83
C SER A 329 7.91 11.09 -14.87
N ALA A 330 7.13 12.07 -14.41
CA ALA A 330 6.48 13.05 -15.28
C ALA A 330 7.49 13.82 -16.14
N SER A 331 8.62 14.23 -15.58
CA SER A 331 9.67 14.92 -16.32
C SER A 331 10.35 14.07 -17.39
N LEU A 332 10.25 12.75 -17.27
CA LEU A 332 10.79 11.77 -18.23
C LEU A 332 9.75 11.28 -19.24
N GLY A 333 8.54 11.87 -19.24
CA GLY A 333 7.47 11.52 -20.17
C GLY A 333 6.47 10.49 -19.62
N HIS A 334 6.64 10.05 -18.38
CA HIS A 334 5.73 9.16 -17.67
C HIS A 334 4.92 9.98 -16.65
N SER A 335 4.00 10.79 -17.13
CA SER A 335 3.30 11.82 -16.32
C SER A 335 2.55 11.24 -15.11
N THR A 336 1.96 10.08 -15.27
CA THR A 336 1.22 9.38 -14.21
C THR A 336 1.36 7.88 -14.45
N PRO A 337 2.45 7.25 -13.97
CA PRO A 337 2.62 5.81 -14.09
C PRO A 337 1.43 5.06 -13.47
N CYS A 338 0.71 4.32 -14.31
CA CYS A 338 -0.40 3.44 -13.97
C CYS A 338 -0.10 2.02 -14.45
N GLY A 339 -1.03 1.09 -14.21
CA GLY A 339 -0.78 -0.33 -14.51
C GLY A 339 0.10 -1.00 -13.46
N ILE A 340 0.19 -0.41 -12.28
CA ILE A 340 0.97 -0.93 -11.16
C ILE A 340 0.11 -1.89 -10.35
N LYS A 341 0.41 -3.19 -10.44
CA LYS A 341 -0.22 -4.23 -9.64
C LYS A 341 0.49 -4.37 -8.30
N VAL A 342 -0.26 -4.34 -7.20
CA VAL A 342 0.26 -4.58 -5.84
C VAL A 342 0.72 -6.03 -5.72
N THR A 343 2.00 -6.25 -5.48
CA THR A 343 2.62 -7.58 -5.38
C THR A 343 2.86 -8.01 -3.94
N ASN A 344 3.25 -7.08 -3.07
CA ASN A 344 3.51 -7.37 -1.66
C ASN A 344 2.82 -6.36 -0.74
N GLN A 345 2.26 -6.87 0.34
CA GLN A 345 1.67 -6.12 1.44
C GLN A 345 2.41 -6.46 2.75
N ASP A 346 2.36 -5.54 3.72
CA ASP A 346 3.08 -5.70 4.99
C ASP A 346 4.59 -5.93 4.79
N LEU A 347 5.15 -5.31 3.74
CA LEU A 347 6.56 -5.33 3.38
C LEU A 347 7.35 -4.41 4.32
N TRP A 348 8.53 -4.86 4.76
CA TRP A 348 9.55 -4.00 5.34
C TRP A 348 10.73 -3.93 4.37
N PHE A 349 10.96 -2.75 3.80
CA PHE A 349 12.04 -2.50 2.85
C PHE A 349 13.09 -1.56 3.44
N ARG A 350 14.34 -1.76 3.04
CA ARG A 350 15.46 -0.93 3.48
C ARG A 350 15.59 0.31 2.60
N ILE A 351 15.60 1.48 3.22
CA ILE A 351 15.83 2.77 2.57
C ILE A 351 16.68 3.68 3.45
N ALA A 352 17.64 4.41 2.87
CA ALA A 352 18.49 5.39 3.57
C ALA A 352 19.09 4.89 4.89
N GLY A 353 19.36 3.59 5.01
CA GLY A 353 19.98 2.96 6.20
C GLY A 353 19.00 2.47 7.28
N TYR A 354 17.69 2.64 7.10
CA TYR A 354 16.66 2.13 8.01
C TYR A 354 15.65 1.24 7.26
N TYR A 355 14.75 0.60 8.02
CA TYR A 355 13.65 -0.16 7.45
C TYR A 355 12.34 0.60 7.62
N ALA A 356 11.58 0.73 6.53
CA ALA A 356 10.23 1.27 6.52
C ALA A 356 9.21 0.18 6.20
N ARG A 357 8.02 0.28 6.77
CA ARG A 357 6.90 -0.59 6.46
C ARG A 357 6.07 0.00 5.32
N GLY A 358 5.74 -0.82 4.35
CA GLY A 358 4.94 -0.39 3.20
C GLY A 358 4.43 -1.54 2.35
N VAL A 359 4.29 -1.22 1.10
CA VAL A 359 3.72 -2.04 0.03
C VAL A 359 4.65 -1.99 -1.17
N GLU A 360 4.69 -3.06 -1.95
CA GLU A 360 5.39 -3.12 -3.23
C GLU A 360 4.38 -3.34 -4.35
N GLY A 361 4.61 -2.69 -5.47
CA GLY A 361 3.91 -2.93 -6.71
C GLY A 361 4.86 -3.02 -7.90
N VAL A 362 4.33 -3.60 -8.97
CA VAL A 362 5.07 -3.76 -10.24
C VAL A 362 4.19 -3.25 -11.37
N ASP A 363 4.72 -2.33 -12.17
CA ASP A 363 4.08 -1.96 -13.44
C ASP A 363 4.23 -3.13 -14.41
N VAL A 364 3.11 -3.76 -14.70
CA VAL A 364 3.01 -4.93 -15.59
C VAL A 364 2.61 -4.55 -17.02
N VAL A 365 2.37 -3.26 -17.27
CA VAL A 365 1.94 -2.73 -18.58
C VAL A 365 3.09 -2.07 -19.33
N HIS A 366 3.74 -1.11 -18.69
CA HIS A 366 4.74 -0.25 -19.35
C HIS A 366 6.17 -0.54 -18.88
N GLY A 367 6.33 -1.31 -17.78
CA GLY A 367 7.63 -1.59 -17.17
C GLY A 367 8.26 -0.39 -16.46
N TRP A 368 7.44 0.60 -16.04
CA TRP A 368 7.88 1.82 -15.37
C TRP A 368 7.21 1.95 -14.00
N GLY A 369 7.90 1.53 -12.94
CA GLY A 369 7.42 1.67 -11.56
C GLY A 369 7.63 3.09 -11.03
N SER A 370 8.87 3.42 -10.69
CA SER A 370 9.25 4.74 -10.22
C SER A 370 10.74 5.00 -10.46
N VAL A 371 11.15 6.25 -10.34
CA VAL A 371 12.54 6.68 -10.44
C VAL A 371 12.89 7.64 -9.31
N ASN A 372 14.19 7.91 -9.16
CA ASN A 372 14.68 8.88 -8.17
C ASN A 372 14.06 10.26 -8.37
N GLY A 373 13.56 10.81 -7.28
CA GLY A 373 12.86 12.07 -7.27
C GLY A 373 11.34 11.93 -7.30
N ASP A 374 10.80 10.73 -7.57
CA ASP A 374 9.40 10.41 -7.33
C ASP A 374 9.09 10.23 -5.84
N SER A 375 10.13 10.08 -5.02
CA SER A 375 10.03 9.96 -3.56
C SER A 375 9.11 11.01 -2.97
N GLY A 376 8.15 10.56 -2.15
CA GLY A 376 7.11 11.40 -1.57
C GLY A 376 5.84 11.53 -2.44
N GLY A 377 5.91 11.27 -3.74
CA GLY A 377 4.77 11.41 -4.66
C GLY A 377 3.57 10.57 -4.26
N THR A 378 2.38 11.10 -4.50
CA THR A 378 1.11 10.44 -4.15
C THR A 378 0.93 9.12 -4.88
N VAL A 379 0.67 8.03 -4.15
CA VAL A 379 0.15 6.78 -4.71
C VAL A 379 -1.36 6.77 -4.52
N TRP A 380 -2.10 6.46 -5.59
CA TRP A 380 -3.55 6.54 -5.61
C TRP A 380 -4.20 5.43 -6.43
N ALA A 381 -5.46 5.16 -6.18
CA ALA A 381 -6.28 4.26 -6.96
C ALA A 381 -7.45 5.01 -7.60
N ALA A 382 -7.82 4.62 -8.82
CA ALA A 382 -9.04 5.07 -9.46
C ALA A 382 -10.27 4.65 -8.64
N THR A 383 -11.31 5.46 -8.70
CA THR A 383 -12.63 5.19 -8.11
C THR A 383 -13.69 5.23 -9.20
N GLY A 384 -14.91 4.73 -8.91
CA GLY A 384 -16.03 4.84 -9.83
C GLY A 384 -16.40 6.31 -10.20
N ASN A 385 -15.96 7.29 -9.40
CA ASN A 385 -16.00 8.70 -9.76
C ASN A 385 -14.71 9.09 -10.48
N THR A 386 -14.77 9.35 -11.78
CA THR A 386 -13.59 9.71 -12.59
C THR A 386 -12.92 11.02 -12.17
N ASN A 387 -13.66 11.89 -11.46
CA ASN A 387 -13.18 13.15 -10.93
C ASN A 387 -12.68 13.05 -9.47
N ALA A 388 -12.38 11.85 -9.01
CA ALA A 388 -11.89 11.60 -7.67
C ALA A 388 -10.81 10.51 -7.68
N ARG A 389 -9.92 10.56 -6.68
CA ARG A 389 -8.87 9.55 -6.43
C ARG A 389 -8.95 9.10 -4.98
N GLN A 390 -8.52 7.89 -4.75
CA GLN A 390 -8.37 7.34 -3.42
C GLN A 390 -6.88 7.26 -3.07
N ALA A 391 -6.45 8.04 -2.06
CA ALA A 391 -5.07 8.03 -1.59
C ALA A 391 -4.71 6.66 -1.00
N ARG A 392 -3.58 6.11 -1.46
CA ARG A 392 -3.04 4.82 -1.02
C ARG A 392 -1.73 4.98 -0.26
N GLY A 393 -0.92 5.97 -0.60
CA GLY A 393 0.37 6.17 0.05
C GLY A 393 1.21 7.27 -0.56
N ILE A 394 2.48 7.24 -0.21
CA ILE A 394 3.52 8.05 -0.82
C ILE A 394 4.67 7.16 -1.31
N VAL A 395 5.18 7.43 -2.50
CA VAL A 395 6.33 6.73 -3.06
C VAL A 395 7.53 6.87 -2.12
N SER A 396 8.12 5.75 -1.76
CA SER A 396 9.33 5.71 -0.94
C SER A 396 10.54 5.26 -1.72
N ASN A 397 10.35 4.33 -2.67
CA ASN A 397 11.45 3.66 -3.31
C ASN A 397 11.02 3.04 -4.64
N GLY A 398 11.98 2.49 -5.39
CA GLY A 398 11.69 1.81 -6.65
C GLY A 398 12.81 0.90 -7.10
N GLY A 399 12.62 0.31 -8.25
CA GLY A 399 13.66 -0.46 -8.93
C GLY A 399 14.77 0.46 -9.46
N LEU A 400 15.90 -0.13 -9.80
CA LEU A 400 17.05 0.60 -10.31
C LEU A 400 16.80 1.05 -11.76
N ASP A 401 16.99 2.35 -12.01
CA ASP A 401 16.82 2.97 -13.32
C ASP A 401 17.63 2.25 -14.41
N GLY A 402 17.00 1.97 -15.56
CA GLY A 402 17.61 1.31 -16.71
C GLY A 402 17.85 -0.19 -16.52
N THR A 403 17.29 -0.80 -15.49
CA THR A 403 17.36 -2.25 -15.26
C THR A 403 15.97 -2.89 -15.40
N PRO A 404 15.86 -4.23 -15.53
CA PRO A 404 14.58 -4.93 -15.51
C PRO A 404 13.76 -4.73 -14.22
N ASP A 405 14.40 -4.24 -13.16
CA ASP A 405 13.78 -3.95 -11.87
C ASP A 405 13.12 -2.56 -11.82
N GLN A 406 13.33 -1.70 -12.81
CA GLN A 406 12.75 -0.35 -12.89
C GLN A 406 11.21 -0.33 -12.83
N LYS A 407 10.57 -1.42 -13.20
CA LYS A 407 9.11 -1.60 -13.11
C LYS A 407 8.55 -1.65 -11.68
N ARG A 408 9.42 -1.76 -10.66
CA ARG A 408 9.02 -1.85 -9.26
C ARG A 408 8.89 -0.47 -8.63
N VAL A 409 7.91 -0.33 -7.75
CA VAL A 409 7.72 0.81 -6.86
C VAL A 409 7.33 0.32 -5.46
N ASP A 410 7.93 0.92 -4.44
CA ASP A 410 7.56 0.72 -3.03
C ASP A 410 6.98 2.02 -2.48
N TRP A 411 5.95 1.90 -1.67
CA TRP A 411 5.33 3.05 -1.00
C TRP A 411 4.93 2.73 0.42
N THR A 412 4.79 3.77 1.23
CA THR A 412 4.24 3.66 2.58
C THR A 412 2.78 4.05 2.58
N GLU A 413 1.98 3.32 3.36
CA GLU A 413 0.51 3.41 3.34
C GLU A 413 0.00 4.73 3.92
N ALA A 414 -0.84 5.43 3.17
CA ALA A 414 -1.46 6.68 3.60
C ALA A 414 -2.24 6.54 4.91
N THR A 415 -2.97 5.44 5.08
CA THR A 415 -3.73 5.16 6.30
C THR A 415 -2.83 5.05 7.54
N ASP A 416 -1.69 4.37 7.42
CA ASP A 416 -0.71 4.24 8.50
C ASP A 416 -0.06 5.58 8.85
N ILE A 417 0.29 6.38 7.84
CA ILE A 417 0.84 7.73 8.00
C ILE A 417 -0.18 8.64 8.71
N PHE A 418 -1.42 8.65 8.24
CA PHE A 418 -2.47 9.51 8.77
C PHE A 418 -2.82 9.17 10.21
N ASN A 419 -2.85 7.87 10.55
CA ASN A 419 -3.05 7.41 11.92
C ASN A 419 -1.88 7.81 12.83
N ALA A 420 -0.63 7.63 12.36
CA ALA A 420 0.56 7.93 13.15
C ALA A 420 0.70 9.42 13.49
N TYR A 421 0.27 10.30 12.59
CA TYR A 421 0.39 11.74 12.76
C TYR A 421 -0.92 12.45 13.14
N GLY A 422 -2.04 11.70 13.25
CA GLY A 422 -3.34 12.29 13.53
C GLY A 422 -3.84 13.22 12.42
N LEU A 423 -3.70 12.79 11.17
CA LEU A 423 -4.07 13.58 9.99
C LEU A 423 -5.44 13.22 9.43
N LYS A 424 -6.01 14.11 8.66
CA LYS A 424 -7.06 13.87 7.66
C LYS A 424 -6.69 14.60 6.37
N LEU A 425 -7.25 14.17 5.24
CA LEU A 425 -7.13 14.93 3.99
C LEU A 425 -7.62 16.35 4.23
N ASN A 426 -6.94 17.31 3.61
CA ASN A 426 -7.42 18.69 3.61
C ASN A 426 -8.58 18.78 2.59
N PRO A 427 -9.84 18.95 3.01
CA PRO A 427 -10.93 19.03 2.05
C PRO A 427 -10.70 20.23 1.14
N MET A 428 -11.09 20.08 -0.12
CA MET A 428 -11.22 21.22 -1.03
C MET A 428 -12.23 22.21 -0.45
N GLU A 429 -11.90 23.50 -0.51
CA GLU A 429 -12.85 24.60 -0.24
C GLU A 429 -13.85 24.76 -1.39
#